data_acd2a043774ce144ab828dbe4a492764
#
_entry.id   acd2a043774ce144ab828dbe4a492764
#
_cell.length_a   1.000
_cell.length_b   1.000
_cell.length_c   1.000
_cell.angle_alpha   90.00
_cell.angle_beta   90.00
_cell.angle_gamma   90.00
#
_symmetry.space_group_name_H-M   'P 1'
#
loop_
_entity.id
_entity.type
_entity.pdbx_description
1 polymer ?
#
loop_
_entity_poly.entity_id
_entity_poly.type
_entity_poly.pdbx_seq_one_letter_code
_entity_poly.pdbx_strand_id
1 'polypeptide(L)'
;MNDNHQNLVETMFPSDGSGIKPYEWMINPTRQRQWIDDKGIFLWLAFFFSEIGAGMYFMSLFYSFRPGIVIGWLITLVLGGIIHMLYLGNPKRAWRMLMRPNTSELSRGIWIIGVFAALGFLQIITPGGFNMVFNFIMGILCLLIISHGFATMNVIRALPAWSSTIVLPLSVISGIWVGQQLLQFVFVLSGNASVVSGMEVWSATFFLIYFL
;
A
#
# COMPACT_ATOMS: atom_id res chain seq x y z
N MET A 1 -30.36 -23.68 -36.10
CA MET A 1 -30.21 -23.13 -34.74
C MET A 1 -28.77 -23.17 -34.25
N ASN A 2 -27.82 -23.49 -35.11
CA ASN A 2 -26.42 -23.73 -34.70
C ASN A 2 -25.42 -22.64 -35.15
N ASP A 3 -25.73 -21.89 -36.22
CA ASP A 3 -24.72 -20.99 -36.83
C ASP A 3 -24.43 -19.72 -36.00
N ASN A 4 -25.43 -19.23 -35.28
CA ASN A 4 -25.24 -18.07 -34.42
C ASN A 4 -24.35 -18.34 -33.18
N HIS A 5 -24.36 -19.56 -32.66
CA HIS A 5 -23.49 -19.94 -31.54
C HIS A 5 -22.03 -20.12 -31.98
N GLN A 6 -21.78 -20.70 -33.14
CA GLN A 6 -20.45 -20.88 -33.68
C GLN A 6 -19.82 -19.54 -34.05
N ASN A 7 -20.56 -18.64 -34.67
CA ASN A 7 -20.08 -17.27 -34.97
C ASN A 7 -19.79 -16.45 -33.72
N LEU A 8 -20.58 -16.63 -32.64
CA LEU A 8 -20.32 -15.97 -31.35
C LEU A 8 -19.05 -16.52 -30.67
N VAL A 9 -18.83 -17.83 -30.75
CA VAL A 9 -17.63 -18.46 -30.20
C VAL A 9 -16.38 -18.05 -30.97
N GLU A 10 -16.43 -17.99 -32.29
CA GLU A 10 -15.31 -17.55 -33.13
C GLU A 10 -15.00 -16.04 -32.95
N THR A 11 -15.99 -15.18 -32.73
CA THR A 11 -15.75 -13.76 -32.41
C THR A 11 -15.21 -13.55 -31.01
N MET A 12 -15.59 -14.40 -30.04
CA MET A 12 -15.06 -14.33 -28.65
C MET A 12 -13.68 -14.97 -28.50
N PHE A 13 -13.38 -16.00 -29.31
CA PHE A 13 -12.15 -16.77 -29.24
C PHE A 13 -11.54 -16.95 -30.65
N PRO A 14 -11.03 -15.88 -31.26
CA PRO A 14 -10.37 -16.00 -32.56
C PRO A 14 -9.18 -16.96 -32.47
N SER A 15 -9.03 -17.77 -33.51
CA SER A 15 -7.96 -18.77 -33.60
C SER A 15 -6.55 -18.17 -33.65
N ASP A 16 -6.42 -16.85 -33.90
CA ASP A 16 -5.17 -16.10 -33.93
C ASP A 16 -4.66 -15.65 -32.54
N GLY A 17 -5.34 -16.01 -31.48
CA GLY A 17 -4.95 -15.64 -30.11
C GLY A 17 -5.21 -14.18 -29.72
N SER A 18 -5.83 -13.38 -30.61
CA SER A 18 -6.20 -11.97 -30.35
C SER A 18 -7.46 -11.83 -29.50
N GLY A 19 -8.13 -12.95 -29.22
CA GLY A 19 -9.40 -12.98 -28.47
C GLY A 19 -9.24 -12.78 -26.97
N ILE A 20 -10.36 -12.39 -26.36
CA ILE A 20 -10.51 -12.28 -24.91
C ILE A 20 -10.20 -13.65 -24.28
N LYS A 21 -9.29 -13.70 -23.32
CA LYS A 21 -8.99 -14.95 -22.60
C LYS A 21 -10.26 -15.55 -22.00
N PRO A 22 -10.41 -16.90 -21.95
CA PRO A 22 -11.68 -17.55 -21.62
C PRO A 22 -12.38 -17.14 -20.33
N TYR A 23 -11.66 -16.50 -19.41
CA TYR A 23 -12.19 -16.00 -18.13
C TYR A 23 -12.46 -14.48 -18.12
N GLU A 24 -12.04 -13.73 -19.15
CA GLU A 24 -12.20 -12.26 -19.17
C GLU A 24 -13.66 -11.83 -19.40
N TRP A 25 -14.44 -12.61 -20.15
CA TRP A 25 -15.88 -12.36 -20.31
C TRP A 25 -16.68 -12.60 -19.03
N MET A 26 -16.13 -13.32 -18.04
CA MET A 26 -16.76 -13.51 -16.73
C MET A 26 -16.56 -12.33 -15.79
N ILE A 27 -15.68 -11.38 -16.15
CA ILE A 27 -15.40 -10.21 -15.33
C ILE A 27 -16.39 -9.12 -15.69
N ASN A 28 -17.38 -8.88 -14.85
CA ASN A 28 -18.24 -7.71 -14.96
C ASN A 28 -17.54 -6.49 -14.34
N PRO A 29 -17.30 -5.40 -15.11
CA PRO A 29 -16.81 -4.16 -14.55
C PRO A 29 -17.75 -3.67 -13.46
N THR A 30 -17.25 -3.45 -12.27
CA THR A 30 -18.02 -2.91 -11.16
C THR A 30 -17.88 -1.41 -11.11
N ARG A 31 -18.96 -0.69 -10.75
CA ARG A 31 -18.87 0.76 -10.55
C ARG A 31 -17.97 1.06 -9.37
N GLN A 32 -17.07 2.03 -9.51
CA GLN A 32 -16.13 2.43 -8.45
C GLN A 32 -16.83 2.72 -7.12
N ARG A 33 -18.04 3.25 -7.16
CA ARG A 33 -18.86 3.53 -5.97
C ARG A 33 -19.11 2.29 -5.11
N GLN A 34 -19.26 1.10 -5.70
CA GLN A 34 -19.47 -0.15 -4.95
C GLN A 34 -18.27 -0.53 -4.06
N TRP A 35 -17.08 -0.02 -4.39
CA TRP A 35 -15.85 -0.24 -3.62
C TRP A 35 -15.65 0.78 -2.49
N ILE A 36 -16.47 1.83 -2.47
CA ILE A 36 -16.45 2.90 -1.45
C ILE A 36 -17.62 2.75 -0.49
N ASP A 37 -18.79 2.30 -1.01
CA ASP A 37 -20.00 2.14 -0.22
C ASP A 37 -19.81 1.06 0.88
N ASP A 38 -20.55 1.20 1.98
CA ASP A 38 -20.56 0.30 3.13
C ASP A 38 -19.15 0.08 3.73
N LYS A 39 -18.70 -1.17 3.75
CA LYS A 39 -17.39 -1.56 4.29
C LYS A 39 -16.22 -1.26 3.37
N GLY A 40 -16.45 -0.94 2.10
CA GLY A 40 -15.39 -0.64 1.15
C GLY A 40 -14.48 0.50 1.59
N ILE A 41 -15.05 1.53 2.23
CA ILE A 41 -14.30 2.67 2.78
C ILE A 41 -13.22 2.23 3.78
N PHE A 42 -13.44 1.19 4.57
CA PHE A 42 -12.45 0.70 5.52
C PHE A 42 -11.22 0.12 4.83
N LEU A 43 -11.37 -0.50 3.66
CA LEU A 43 -10.23 -1.00 2.89
C LEU A 43 -9.35 0.14 2.40
N TRP A 44 -9.96 1.21 1.87
CA TRP A 44 -9.25 2.41 1.44
C TRP A 44 -8.51 3.09 2.58
N LEU A 45 -9.20 3.30 3.69
CA LEU A 45 -8.59 3.90 4.88
C LEU A 45 -7.45 3.05 5.44
N ALA A 46 -7.60 1.72 5.40
CA ALA A 46 -6.56 0.81 5.87
C ALA A 46 -5.28 0.93 5.03
N PHE A 47 -5.39 0.94 3.70
CA PHE A 47 -4.24 1.18 2.83
C PHE A 47 -3.66 2.57 3.04
N PHE A 48 -4.50 3.60 3.06
CA PHE A 48 -4.08 4.98 3.26
C PHE A 48 -3.25 5.16 4.54
N PHE A 49 -3.73 4.68 5.68
CA PHE A 49 -2.98 4.78 6.93
C PHE A 49 -1.72 3.92 6.94
N SER A 50 -1.76 2.75 6.32
CA SER A 50 -0.56 1.90 6.20
C SER A 50 0.52 2.57 5.34
N GLU A 51 0.15 3.19 4.23
CA GLU A 51 1.05 3.90 3.32
C GLU A 51 1.65 5.15 3.96
N ILE A 52 0.82 6.00 4.58
CA ILE A 52 1.29 7.22 5.25
C ILE A 52 2.19 6.89 6.44
N GLY A 53 1.80 5.91 7.26
CA GLY A 53 2.60 5.50 8.41
C GLY A 53 3.96 4.95 7.99
N ALA A 54 3.98 4.08 6.97
CA ALA A 54 5.23 3.56 6.41
C ALA A 54 6.06 4.66 5.74
N GLY A 55 5.45 5.62 5.04
CA GLY A 55 6.13 6.78 4.46
C GLY A 55 6.75 7.68 5.52
N MET A 56 6.02 7.96 6.60
CA MET A 56 6.54 8.71 7.74
C MET A 56 7.71 7.98 8.41
N TYR A 57 7.57 6.67 8.64
CA TYR A 57 8.66 5.86 9.17
C TYR A 57 9.89 5.91 8.27
N PHE A 58 9.72 5.70 6.96
CA PHE A 58 10.76 5.76 5.94
C PHE A 58 11.54 7.07 6.00
N MET A 59 10.84 8.20 5.95
CA MET A 59 11.47 9.52 6.03
C MET A 59 12.17 9.76 7.37
N SER A 60 11.62 9.24 8.47
CA SER A 60 12.23 9.36 9.81
C SER A 60 13.57 8.64 9.93
N LEU A 61 13.83 7.61 9.12
CA LEU A 61 15.14 6.93 9.08
C LEU A 61 16.25 7.87 8.60
N PHE A 62 15.99 8.74 7.61
CA PHE A 62 16.97 9.70 7.09
C PHE A 62 17.31 10.79 8.10
N TYR A 63 16.34 11.19 8.91
CA TYR A 63 16.54 12.22 9.94
C TYR A 63 16.93 11.64 11.30
N SER A 64 17.04 10.32 11.42
CA SER A 64 17.28 9.62 12.69
C SER A 64 16.34 10.06 13.80
N PHE A 65 15.08 10.39 13.43
CA PHE A 65 14.11 10.99 14.32
C PHE A 65 13.19 9.94 14.95
N ARG A 66 13.55 9.52 16.15
CA ARG A 66 12.87 8.45 16.88
C ARG A 66 11.36 8.67 17.09
N PRO A 67 10.84 9.86 17.43
CA PRO A 67 9.39 10.06 17.54
C PRO A 67 8.67 9.76 16.23
N GLY A 68 9.23 10.15 15.08
CA GLY A 68 8.66 9.84 13.78
C GLY A 68 8.64 8.35 13.46
N ILE A 69 9.70 7.61 13.84
CA ILE A 69 9.74 6.14 13.73
C ILE A 69 8.61 5.51 14.55
N VAL A 70 8.44 5.92 15.81
CA VAL A 70 7.39 5.37 16.70
C VAL A 70 5.99 5.68 16.17
N ILE A 71 5.74 6.93 15.80
CA ILE A 71 4.42 7.36 15.30
C ILE A 71 4.10 6.68 13.98
N GLY A 72 5.05 6.65 13.03
CA GLY A 72 4.88 5.96 11.76
C GLY A 72 4.57 4.47 11.92
N TRP A 73 5.29 3.80 12.84
CA TRP A 73 5.04 2.40 13.18
C TRP A 73 3.63 2.19 13.76
N LEU A 74 3.21 3.05 14.70
CA LEU A 74 1.87 2.99 15.29
C LEU A 74 0.78 3.24 14.26
N ILE A 75 0.93 4.24 13.39
CA ILE A 75 -0.06 4.53 12.35
C ILE A 75 -0.19 3.32 11.41
N THR A 76 0.92 2.76 10.95
CA THR A 76 0.90 1.60 10.04
C THR A 76 0.21 0.40 10.66
N LEU A 77 0.54 0.05 11.90
CA LEU A 77 0.08 -1.19 12.51
C LEU A 77 -1.25 -1.03 13.25
N VAL A 78 -1.42 0.05 14.01
CA VAL A 78 -2.63 0.23 14.82
C VAL A 78 -3.77 0.75 13.96
N LEU A 79 -3.58 1.88 13.28
CA LEU A 79 -4.65 2.42 12.44
C LEU A 79 -4.86 1.57 11.19
N GLY A 80 -3.81 1.31 10.41
CA GLY A 80 -3.90 0.47 9.22
C GLY A 80 -4.42 -0.94 9.55
N GLY A 81 -3.87 -1.59 10.58
CA GLY A 81 -4.24 -2.94 10.98
C GLY A 81 -5.66 -3.06 11.55
N ILE A 82 -6.06 -2.15 12.46
CA ILE A 82 -7.42 -2.17 13.05
C ILE A 82 -8.46 -1.93 11.96
N ILE A 83 -8.25 -0.95 11.10
CA ILE A 83 -9.20 -0.64 10.03
C ILE A 83 -9.29 -1.80 9.04
N HIS A 84 -8.17 -2.50 8.74
CA HIS A 84 -8.20 -3.75 7.96
C HIS A 84 -9.06 -4.84 8.63
N MET A 85 -8.96 -4.99 9.95
CA MET A 85 -9.79 -5.94 10.68
C MET A 85 -11.28 -5.59 10.63
N LEU A 86 -11.64 -4.31 10.64
CA LEU A 86 -13.02 -3.85 10.48
C LEU A 86 -13.60 -4.17 9.08
N TYR A 87 -12.75 -4.13 8.06
CA TYR A 87 -13.14 -4.53 6.70
C TYR A 87 -13.47 -6.02 6.59
N LEU A 88 -12.79 -6.88 7.36
CA LEU A 88 -12.96 -8.33 7.27
C LEU A 88 -14.36 -8.75 7.71
N GLY A 89 -15.05 -9.51 6.87
CA GLY A 89 -16.36 -10.09 7.19
C GLY A 89 -16.30 -11.11 8.35
N ASN A 90 -15.17 -11.82 8.51
CA ASN A 90 -14.95 -12.84 9.54
C ASN A 90 -13.52 -12.73 10.14
N PRO A 91 -13.27 -11.80 11.07
CA PRO A 91 -11.94 -11.58 11.64
C PRO A 91 -11.39 -12.82 12.38
N LYS A 92 -12.25 -13.69 12.92
CA LYS A 92 -11.83 -14.97 13.54
C LYS A 92 -11.10 -15.92 12.57
N ARG A 93 -11.26 -15.73 11.26
CA ARG A 93 -10.62 -16.53 10.22
C ARG A 93 -9.40 -15.85 9.60
N ALA A 94 -9.00 -14.69 10.10
CA ALA A 94 -7.88 -13.90 9.58
C ALA A 94 -6.56 -14.68 9.52
N TRP A 95 -6.33 -15.61 10.47
CA TRP A 95 -5.14 -16.46 10.49
C TRP A 95 -4.92 -17.27 9.19
N ARG A 96 -6.01 -17.56 8.42
CA ARG A 96 -5.89 -18.26 7.14
C ARG A 96 -5.14 -17.46 6.09
N MET A 97 -5.10 -16.15 6.21
CA MET A 97 -4.36 -15.26 5.31
C MET A 97 -2.85 -15.49 5.40
N LEU A 98 -2.34 -16.03 6.51
CA LEU A 98 -0.92 -16.36 6.67
C LEU A 98 -0.48 -17.61 5.87
N MET A 99 -1.43 -18.45 5.43
CA MET A 99 -1.12 -19.80 4.96
C MET A 99 -0.67 -19.90 3.50
N ARG A 100 -0.89 -18.89 2.66
CA ARG A 100 -0.65 -19.00 1.21
C ARG A 100 0.16 -17.81 0.64
N PRO A 101 1.37 -17.52 1.14
CA PRO A 101 2.16 -16.38 0.67
C PRO A 101 2.61 -16.53 -0.80
N ASN A 102 2.74 -17.75 -1.31
CA ASN A 102 3.19 -18.00 -2.67
C ASN A 102 2.14 -17.66 -3.75
N THR A 103 0.85 -17.71 -3.39
CA THR A 103 -0.25 -17.56 -4.35
C THR A 103 -1.18 -16.39 -4.08
N SER A 104 -1.09 -15.75 -2.91
CA SER A 104 -1.98 -14.68 -2.48
C SER A 104 -1.22 -13.42 -2.14
N GLU A 105 -1.52 -12.33 -2.85
CA GLU A 105 -0.97 -10.99 -2.57
C GLU A 105 -1.30 -10.55 -1.13
N LEU A 106 -2.52 -10.80 -0.69
CA LEU A 106 -2.94 -10.49 0.69
C LEU A 106 -2.08 -11.20 1.73
N SER A 107 -1.74 -12.49 1.49
CA SER A 107 -0.85 -13.24 2.38
C SER A 107 0.55 -12.64 2.41
N ARG A 108 1.10 -12.22 1.26
CA ARG A 108 2.42 -11.55 1.17
C ARG A 108 2.44 -10.28 1.99
N GLY A 109 1.41 -9.44 1.86
CA GLY A 109 1.29 -8.20 2.63
C GLY A 109 1.30 -8.42 4.13
N ILE A 110 0.57 -9.43 4.62
CA ILE A 110 0.54 -9.72 6.05
C ILE A 110 1.92 -10.17 6.56
N TRP A 111 2.68 -10.94 5.76
CA TRP A 111 4.05 -11.31 6.12
C TRP A 111 4.98 -10.10 6.13
N ILE A 112 4.89 -9.21 5.13
CA ILE A 112 5.69 -7.97 5.07
C ILE A 112 5.39 -7.10 6.31
N ILE A 113 4.11 -6.88 6.62
CA ILE A 113 3.68 -6.10 7.79
C ILE A 113 4.13 -6.79 9.09
N GLY A 114 4.05 -8.11 9.18
CA GLY A 114 4.50 -8.88 10.35
C GLY A 114 6.00 -8.72 10.61
N VAL A 115 6.83 -8.82 9.56
CA VAL A 115 8.28 -8.59 9.65
C VAL A 115 8.58 -7.14 10.02
N PHE A 116 7.91 -6.18 9.38
CA PHE A 116 8.02 -4.75 9.73
C PHE A 116 7.63 -4.48 11.18
N ALA A 117 6.56 -5.11 11.67
CA ALA A 117 6.12 -4.98 13.05
C ALA A 117 7.18 -5.46 14.04
N ALA A 118 7.75 -6.65 13.81
CA ALA A 118 8.75 -7.24 14.69
C ALA A 118 10.06 -6.44 14.69
N LEU A 119 10.59 -6.14 13.50
CA LEU A 119 11.85 -5.39 13.38
C LEU A 119 11.70 -3.94 13.83
N GLY A 120 10.58 -3.27 13.51
CA GLY A 120 10.30 -1.92 13.96
C GLY A 120 10.16 -1.83 15.47
N PHE A 121 9.49 -2.82 16.10
CA PHE A 121 9.45 -2.91 17.56
C PHE A 121 10.85 -3.05 18.16
N LEU A 122 11.70 -3.93 17.61
CA LEU A 122 13.09 -4.06 18.05
C LEU A 122 13.84 -2.74 17.93
N GLN A 123 13.67 -2.00 16.83
CA GLN A 123 14.29 -0.68 16.66
C GLN A 123 13.83 0.33 17.71
N ILE A 124 12.55 0.30 18.06
CA ILE A 124 11.98 1.22 19.06
C ILE A 124 12.51 0.93 20.47
N ILE A 125 12.67 -0.34 20.86
CA ILE A 125 13.12 -0.70 22.21
C ILE A 125 14.63 -0.66 22.40
N THR A 126 15.42 -0.66 21.30
CA THR A 126 16.89 -0.68 21.38
C THR A 126 17.42 0.75 21.58
N PRO A 127 18.14 1.02 22.70
CA PRO A 127 18.80 2.30 22.90
C PRO A 127 19.91 2.53 21.87
N GLY A 128 19.96 3.75 21.30
CA GLY A 128 20.99 4.12 20.31
C GLY A 128 20.67 3.74 18.86
N GLY A 129 19.58 3.01 18.62
CA GLY A 129 19.15 2.62 17.28
C GLY A 129 20.01 1.49 16.67
N PHE A 130 19.78 1.20 15.40
CA PHE A 130 20.48 0.17 14.65
C PHE A 130 21.43 0.79 13.62
N ASN A 131 22.33 -0.03 13.10
CA ASN A 131 23.29 0.37 12.08
C ASN A 131 22.62 0.68 10.73
N MET A 132 23.40 1.23 9.80
CA MET A 132 22.94 1.62 8.45
C MET A 132 22.29 0.46 7.69
N VAL A 133 22.81 -0.76 7.83
CA VAL A 133 22.25 -1.94 7.15
C VAL A 133 20.83 -2.23 7.64
N PHE A 134 20.60 -2.14 8.95
CA PHE A 134 19.27 -2.34 9.50
C PHE A 134 18.28 -1.28 9.02
N ASN A 135 18.69 0.01 9.02
CA ASN A 135 17.87 1.10 8.51
C ASN A 135 17.55 0.91 7.01
N PHE A 136 18.49 0.40 6.23
CA PHE A 136 18.26 0.05 4.82
C PHE A 136 17.22 -1.06 4.66
N ILE A 137 17.28 -2.12 5.46
CA ILE A 137 16.28 -3.19 5.47
C ILE A 137 14.90 -2.63 5.83
N MET A 138 14.82 -1.79 6.86
CA MET A 138 13.57 -1.15 7.26
C MET A 138 13.03 -0.23 6.15
N GLY A 139 13.90 0.49 5.46
CA GLY A 139 13.54 1.30 4.30
C GLY A 139 12.91 0.47 3.18
N ILE A 140 13.49 -0.68 2.85
CA ILE A 140 12.90 -1.62 1.87
C ILE A 140 11.53 -2.12 2.33
N LEU A 141 11.38 -2.49 3.61
CA LEU A 141 10.10 -2.93 4.15
C LEU A 141 9.03 -1.83 4.05
N CYS A 142 9.38 -0.58 4.33
CA CYS A 142 8.47 0.56 4.16
C CYS A 142 8.01 0.70 2.70
N LEU A 143 8.93 0.64 1.74
CA LEU A 143 8.61 0.71 0.31
C LEU A 143 7.73 -0.46 -0.13
N LEU A 144 7.96 -1.66 0.40
CA LEU A 144 7.10 -2.82 0.14
C LEU A 144 5.70 -2.64 0.72
N ILE A 145 5.55 -2.03 1.91
CA ILE A 145 4.23 -1.75 2.50
C ILE A 145 3.49 -0.70 1.66
N ILE A 146 4.16 0.39 1.27
CA ILE A 146 3.56 1.45 0.45
C ILE A 146 3.08 0.89 -0.90
N SER A 147 3.88 0.06 -1.56
CA SER A 147 3.52 -0.54 -2.84
C SER A 147 2.50 -1.67 -2.73
N HIS A 148 2.37 -2.31 -1.56
CA HIS A 148 1.51 -3.48 -1.38
C HIS A 148 0.02 -3.17 -1.54
N GLY A 149 -0.45 -2.03 -1.05
CA GLY A 149 -1.84 -1.59 -1.23
C GLY A 149 -2.24 -1.61 -2.70
N PHE A 150 -1.42 -0.99 -3.54
CA PHE A 150 -1.62 -0.99 -4.99
C PHE A 150 -1.46 -2.38 -5.61
N ALA A 151 -0.44 -3.16 -5.22
CA ALA A 151 -0.22 -4.51 -5.75
C ALA A 151 -1.45 -5.40 -5.52
N THR A 152 -2.08 -5.28 -4.35
CA THR A 152 -3.32 -6.00 -4.01
C THR A 152 -4.50 -5.54 -4.88
N MET A 153 -4.62 -4.24 -5.14
CA MET A 153 -5.70 -3.68 -5.97
C MET A 153 -5.51 -3.98 -7.46
N ASN A 154 -4.28 -4.00 -7.95
CA ASN A 154 -3.95 -4.29 -9.36
C ASN A 154 -4.40 -5.69 -9.81
N VAL A 155 -4.51 -6.64 -8.88
CA VAL A 155 -5.03 -7.98 -9.18
C VAL A 155 -6.53 -7.97 -9.46
N ILE A 156 -7.26 -6.91 -9.04
CA ILE A 156 -8.70 -6.78 -9.20
C ILE A 156 -9.01 -6.19 -10.58
N ARG A 157 -9.17 -7.04 -11.57
CA ARG A 157 -9.44 -6.64 -12.97
C ARG A 157 -10.81 -6.01 -13.20
N ALA A 158 -11.71 -6.09 -12.23
CA ALA A 158 -13.04 -5.47 -12.29
C ALA A 158 -13.02 -3.92 -12.35
N LEU A 159 -11.88 -3.32 -12.00
CA LEU A 159 -11.64 -1.88 -12.07
C LEU A 159 -10.42 -1.58 -12.96
N PRO A 160 -10.65 -1.31 -14.26
CA PRO A 160 -9.57 -1.06 -15.23
C PRO A 160 -8.62 0.08 -14.83
N ALA A 161 -9.13 1.11 -14.15
CA ALA A 161 -8.33 2.23 -13.70
C ALA A 161 -7.23 1.82 -12.70
N TRP A 162 -7.44 0.75 -11.93
CA TRP A 162 -6.47 0.26 -10.94
C TRP A 162 -5.41 -0.66 -11.54
N SER A 163 -5.65 -1.22 -12.71
CA SER A 163 -4.70 -2.08 -13.42
C SER A 163 -3.69 -1.29 -14.28
N SER A 164 -3.68 0.04 -14.18
CA SER A 164 -2.70 0.89 -14.87
C SER A 164 -1.35 0.86 -14.19
N THR A 165 -0.28 0.65 -14.97
CA THR A 165 1.11 0.58 -14.49
C THR A 165 1.58 1.86 -13.81
N ILE A 166 0.97 3.01 -14.13
CA ILE A 166 1.35 4.32 -13.56
C ILE A 166 0.91 4.47 -12.10
N VAL A 167 -0.11 3.73 -11.67
CA VAL A 167 -0.67 3.88 -10.30
C VAL A 167 0.34 3.41 -9.25
N LEU A 168 1.17 2.39 -9.55
CA LEU A 168 2.21 1.94 -8.62
C LEU A 168 3.24 3.04 -8.29
N PRO A 169 3.93 3.67 -9.25
CA PRO A 169 4.85 4.76 -8.92
C PRO A 169 4.13 5.94 -8.26
N LEU A 170 2.92 6.27 -8.66
CA LEU A 170 2.15 7.33 -8.01
C LEU A 170 1.83 7.01 -6.54
N SER A 171 1.45 5.76 -6.21
CA SER A 171 1.19 5.36 -4.81
C SER A 171 2.46 5.45 -3.96
N VAL A 172 3.61 5.03 -4.50
CA VAL A 172 4.89 5.13 -3.78
C VAL A 172 5.26 6.58 -3.50
N ILE A 173 5.18 7.44 -4.51
CA ILE A 173 5.51 8.87 -4.38
C ILE A 173 4.54 9.54 -3.40
N SER A 174 3.23 9.29 -3.52
CA SER A 174 2.23 9.87 -2.62
C SER A 174 2.40 9.41 -1.18
N GLY A 175 2.64 8.14 -0.95
CA GLY A 175 2.85 7.58 0.40
C GLY A 175 4.07 8.20 1.10
N ILE A 176 5.19 8.33 0.38
CA ILE A 176 6.39 8.98 0.89
C ILE A 176 6.13 10.47 1.14
N TRP A 177 5.52 11.17 0.18
CA TRP A 177 5.25 12.60 0.27
C TRP A 177 4.31 12.93 1.44
N VAL A 178 3.17 12.26 1.55
CA VAL A 178 2.21 12.49 2.65
C VAL A 178 2.82 12.08 4.00
N GLY A 179 3.58 10.98 4.03
CA GLY A 179 4.32 10.57 5.23
C GLY A 179 5.35 11.62 5.67
N GLN A 180 6.03 12.26 4.72
CA GLN A 180 6.94 13.39 5.00
C GLN A 180 6.20 14.61 5.53
N GLN A 181 5.03 14.96 5.00
CA GLN A 181 4.23 16.08 5.51
C GLN A 181 3.83 15.84 6.97
N LEU A 182 3.42 14.62 7.28
CA LEU A 182 3.11 14.23 8.66
C LEU A 182 4.34 14.30 9.56
N LEU A 183 5.51 13.91 9.08
CA LEU A 183 6.77 14.03 9.80
C LEU A 183 7.11 15.49 10.07
N GLN A 184 6.96 16.39 9.09
CA GLN A 184 7.16 17.83 9.28
C GLN A 184 6.25 18.39 10.38
N PHE A 185 4.98 17.98 10.37
CA PHE A 185 4.04 18.37 11.42
C PHE A 185 4.53 17.95 12.81
N VAL A 186 5.02 16.71 12.95
CA VAL A 186 5.58 16.24 14.23
C VAL A 186 6.85 16.96 14.62
N PHE A 187 7.72 17.34 13.67
CA PHE A 187 8.90 18.16 13.96
C PHE A 187 8.50 19.53 14.53
N VAL A 188 7.50 20.19 13.95
CA VAL A 188 6.98 21.47 14.45
C VAL A 188 6.46 21.32 15.88
N LEU A 189 5.64 20.30 16.14
CA LEU A 189 5.10 20.03 17.49
C LEU A 189 6.19 19.71 18.51
N SER A 190 7.30 19.11 18.07
CA SER A 190 8.45 18.77 18.93
C SER A 190 9.41 19.95 19.16
N GLY A 191 9.09 21.12 18.67
CA GLY A 191 9.95 22.32 18.81
C GLY A 191 11.16 22.34 17.86
N ASN A 192 11.27 21.42 16.93
CA ASN A 192 12.39 21.30 15.98
C ASN A 192 12.05 21.90 14.60
N ALA A 193 11.40 23.05 14.58
CA ALA A 193 10.92 23.69 13.35
C ALA A 193 12.06 24.06 12.37
N SER A 194 13.29 24.25 12.85
CA SER A 194 14.46 24.54 12.01
C SER A 194 14.80 23.41 11.02
N VAL A 195 14.46 22.16 11.35
CA VAL A 195 14.68 21.01 10.47
C VAL A 195 13.72 21.01 9.28
N VAL A 196 12.54 21.61 9.46
CA VAL A 196 11.46 21.63 8.45
C VAL A 196 11.88 22.40 7.20
N SER A 197 12.63 23.51 7.34
CA SER A 197 13.10 24.29 6.17
C SER A 197 13.93 23.46 5.18
N GLY A 198 14.73 22.51 5.67
CA GLY A 198 15.47 21.56 4.83
C GLY A 198 14.59 20.50 4.16
N MET A 199 13.42 20.23 4.73
CA MET A 199 12.47 19.23 4.20
C MET A 199 11.54 19.82 3.12
N GLU A 200 11.40 21.13 3.03
CA GLU A 200 10.52 21.81 2.06
C GLU A 200 10.96 21.53 0.62
N VAL A 201 12.26 21.46 0.37
CA VAL A 201 12.83 21.14 -0.96
C VAL A 201 12.37 19.74 -1.41
N TRP A 202 12.40 18.77 -0.50
CA TRP A 202 11.91 17.43 -0.79
C TRP A 202 10.41 17.41 -1.03
N SER A 203 9.64 18.16 -0.25
CA SER A 203 8.19 18.30 -0.45
C SER A 203 7.85 18.87 -1.81
N ALA A 204 8.54 19.92 -2.23
CA ALA A 204 8.38 20.53 -3.55
C ALA A 204 8.78 19.55 -4.68
N THR A 205 9.88 18.80 -4.48
CA THR A 205 10.32 17.78 -5.43
C THR A 205 9.29 16.67 -5.61
N PHE A 206 8.77 16.10 -4.52
CA PHE A 206 7.73 15.06 -4.60
C PHE A 206 6.43 15.59 -5.21
N PHE A 207 6.05 16.82 -4.87
CA PHE A 207 4.91 17.50 -5.50
C PHE A 207 5.08 17.58 -7.02
N LEU A 208 6.21 18.07 -7.49
CA LEU A 208 6.48 18.19 -8.93
C LEU A 208 6.47 16.82 -9.62
N ILE A 209 7.12 15.80 -9.05
CA ILE A 209 7.16 14.45 -9.63
C ILE A 209 5.76 13.82 -9.67
N TYR A 210 4.90 14.12 -8.70
CA TYR A 210 3.55 13.57 -8.65
C TYR A 210 2.62 14.16 -9.71
N PHE A 211 2.80 15.44 -10.08
CA PHE A 211 1.93 16.15 -11.03
C PHE A 211 2.51 16.27 -12.45
N LEU A 212 3.76 15.87 -12.69
CA LEU A 212 4.37 15.76 -14.01
C LEU A 212 4.21 14.37 -14.61
#